data_6bcc93f0a3106298995fc07be65d72b1
#
_entry.id   6bcc93f0a3106298995fc07be65d72b1
#
_cell.length_a   1.000
_cell.length_b   1.000
_cell.length_c   1.000
_cell.angle_alpha   90.00
_cell.angle_beta   90.00
_cell.angle_gamma   90.00
#
_symmetry.space_group_name_H-M   'P 1'
#
loop_
_entity.id
_entity.type
_entity.pdbx_description
1 polymer ?
#
loop_
_entity_poly.entity_id
_entity_poly.type
_entity_poly.pdbx_seq_one_letter_code
_entity_poly.pdbx_strand_id
1 'polypeptide(L)'
;MQFNTPALLEAFFERSQDGFFFMMLDQPIEWGSSIDKEAVLDYVFAHQRMTKVNPAMAQQFRATPESLIGMTPAEFFRHDVAAGRRGWRELFDAGHTHSITNERRLDGSTMWVEGDYMCFYDAEGRITGHFGIQRDVTDRTRAAEELEQSREELRALAARLQAIREEERTRIAREIHDELGQALTALKLDLAWLGKQSPKSTSTSGEFRTVDQSITKRIDETMQIVRRIASELRPSVLDQLGLEAAIEYLVQDATRRTGIAVKLDVGQEFPRLPDQIASHAFRIIQEALTNVTRHAKATRVDVSVRRAGKALILGVADNGVGFVPNSLSGLNSLGLVGMRERALACGGVLMVQGKPGEGTSIVVTIPLAGAVS
;
A
#
# COMPACT_ATOMS: atom_id res chain seq x y z
N MET A 1 -54.66 -16.29 -13.71
CA MET A 1 -53.77 -16.17 -14.89
C MET A 1 -52.81 -17.34 -14.89
N GLN A 2 -53.01 -18.32 -15.80
CA GLN A 2 -52.00 -19.35 -16.00
C GLN A 2 -50.86 -18.72 -16.80
N PHE A 3 -49.74 -18.50 -16.17
CA PHE A 3 -48.51 -18.07 -16.90
C PHE A 3 -48.10 -19.22 -17.83
N ASN A 4 -47.99 -18.96 -19.11
CA ASN A 4 -47.45 -19.92 -20.07
C ASN A 4 -45.95 -20.06 -19.78
N THR A 5 -45.57 -20.93 -18.87
CA THR A 5 -44.19 -21.15 -18.38
C THR A 5 -43.19 -21.40 -19.53
N PRO A 6 -43.49 -22.18 -20.58
CA PRO A 6 -42.56 -22.36 -21.69
C PRO A 6 -42.27 -21.07 -22.45
N ALA A 7 -43.25 -20.22 -22.73
CA ALA A 7 -43.05 -18.95 -23.43
C ALA A 7 -42.26 -17.93 -22.60
N LEU A 8 -42.42 -17.97 -21.27
CA LEU A 8 -41.65 -17.12 -20.35
C LEU A 8 -40.17 -17.54 -20.31
N LEU A 9 -39.93 -18.85 -20.23
CA LEU A 9 -38.56 -19.39 -20.25
C LEU A 9 -37.84 -19.08 -21.59
N GLU A 10 -38.56 -19.23 -22.69
CA GLU A 10 -37.99 -18.86 -24.03
C GLU A 10 -37.69 -17.37 -24.10
N ALA A 11 -38.59 -16.50 -23.63
CA ALA A 11 -38.35 -15.06 -23.62
C ALA A 11 -37.18 -14.69 -22.68
N PHE A 12 -37.00 -15.39 -21.58
CA PHE A 12 -35.85 -15.21 -20.69
C PHE A 12 -34.54 -15.61 -21.38
N PHE A 13 -34.52 -16.79 -22.01
CA PHE A 13 -33.37 -17.28 -22.77
C PHE A 13 -32.97 -16.30 -23.89
N GLU A 14 -33.92 -15.87 -24.71
CA GLU A 14 -33.68 -15.00 -25.83
C GLU A 14 -33.27 -13.57 -25.48
N ARG A 15 -33.74 -13.03 -24.30
CA ARG A 15 -33.53 -11.64 -23.92
C ARG A 15 -32.47 -11.46 -22.84
N SER A 16 -31.88 -12.53 -22.36
CA SER A 16 -30.80 -12.45 -21.39
C SER A 16 -29.57 -11.75 -21.99
N GLN A 17 -28.88 -10.97 -21.17
CA GLN A 17 -27.58 -10.40 -21.51
C GLN A 17 -26.43 -11.39 -21.26
N ASP A 18 -26.66 -12.42 -20.46
CA ASP A 18 -25.72 -13.52 -20.29
C ASP A 18 -25.84 -14.51 -21.43
N GLY A 19 -24.72 -15.06 -21.85
CA GLY A 19 -24.68 -16.09 -22.89
C GLY A 19 -25.16 -17.43 -22.33
N PHE A 20 -26.15 -18.02 -22.96
CA PHE A 20 -26.66 -19.34 -22.63
C PHE A 20 -26.38 -20.31 -23.79
N PHE A 21 -25.94 -21.51 -23.45
CA PHE A 21 -25.78 -22.56 -24.42
C PHE A 21 -26.07 -23.95 -23.85
N PHE A 22 -26.37 -24.88 -24.73
CA PHE A 22 -26.55 -26.29 -24.41
C PHE A 22 -25.63 -27.12 -25.28
N MET A 23 -24.86 -28.02 -24.68
CA MET A 23 -24.05 -29.01 -25.36
C MET A 23 -24.55 -30.40 -25.03
N MET A 24 -25.10 -31.10 -25.99
CA MET A 24 -25.76 -32.39 -25.79
C MET A 24 -25.00 -33.52 -26.49
N LEU A 25 -25.10 -34.70 -25.95
CA LEU A 25 -24.55 -35.95 -26.51
C LEU A 25 -25.64 -36.71 -27.20
N ASP A 26 -25.32 -37.37 -28.35
CA ASP A 26 -26.21 -38.26 -29.04
C ASP A 26 -26.55 -39.53 -28.21
N GLN A 27 -25.62 -40.00 -27.38
CA GLN A 27 -25.79 -41.08 -26.46
C GLN A 27 -25.26 -40.69 -25.05
N PRO A 28 -25.99 -41.07 -23.98
CA PRO A 28 -25.52 -40.83 -22.63
C PRO A 28 -24.20 -41.56 -22.34
N ILE A 29 -23.33 -40.93 -21.54
CA ILE A 29 -22.05 -41.52 -21.13
C ILE A 29 -22.01 -41.81 -19.65
N GLU A 30 -21.37 -42.92 -19.28
CA GLU A 30 -20.99 -43.20 -17.90
C GLU A 30 -19.76 -42.41 -17.49
N TRP A 31 -19.74 -41.86 -16.28
CA TRP A 31 -18.63 -41.16 -15.70
C TRP A 31 -18.40 -41.54 -14.25
N GLY A 32 -17.30 -42.22 -13.97
CA GLY A 32 -17.01 -42.77 -12.63
C GLY A 32 -15.55 -43.16 -12.45
N SER A 33 -15.20 -43.63 -11.28
CA SER A 33 -13.81 -43.97 -10.92
C SER A 33 -13.27 -45.22 -11.65
N SER A 34 -14.17 -46.08 -12.15
CA SER A 34 -13.80 -47.33 -12.87
C SER A 34 -13.72 -47.15 -14.40
N ILE A 35 -14.03 -45.99 -14.91
CA ILE A 35 -14.10 -45.68 -16.33
C ILE A 35 -12.77 -45.04 -16.82
N ASP A 36 -12.32 -45.40 -18.01
CA ASP A 36 -11.26 -44.70 -18.71
C ASP A 36 -11.74 -43.30 -19.14
N LYS A 37 -11.51 -42.32 -18.26
CA LYS A 37 -11.94 -40.95 -18.47
C LYS A 37 -11.33 -40.31 -19.72
N GLU A 38 -10.12 -40.70 -20.15
CA GLU A 38 -9.51 -40.15 -21.36
C GLU A 38 -10.26 -40.65 -22.61
N ALA A 39 -10.57 -41.95 -22.68
CA ALA A 39 -11.35 -42.49 -23.80
C ALA A 39 -12.75 -41.87 -23.87
N VAL A 40 -13.38 -41.63 -22.72
CA VAL A 40 -14.69 -40.95 -22.67
C VAL A 40 -14.57 -39.49 -23.16
N LEU A 41 -13.52 -38.76 -22.76
CA LEU A 41 -13.28 -37.41 -23.23
C LEU A 41 -12.99 -37.37 -24.74
N ASP A 42 -12.30 -38.37 -25.30
CA ASP A 42 -12.11 -38.46 -26.75
C ASP A 42 -13.46 -38.56 -27.46
N TYR A 43 -14.36 -39.42 -26.96
CA TYR A 43 -15.70 -39.53 -27.50
C TYR A 43 -16.50 -38.21 -27.34
N VAL A 44 -16.48 -37.58 -26.18
CA VAL A 44 -17.19 -36.32 -25.91
C VAL A 44 -16.71 -35.21 -26.85
N PHE A 45 -15.41 -35.06 -27.02
CA PHE A 45 -14.82 -34.01 -27.84
C PHE A 45 -15.16 -34.19 -29.36
N ALA A 46 -15.43 -35.41 -29.79
CA ALA A 46 -15.82 -35.72 -31.14
C ALA A 46 -17.34 -35.65 -31.41
N HIS A 47 -18.17 -35.97 -30.38
CA HIS A 47 -19.60 -36.24 -30.63
C HIS A 47 -20.54 -35.30 -29.86
N GLN A 48 -20.13 -34.69 -28.76
CA GLN A 48 -20.95 -33.67 -28.11
C GLN A 48 -21.08 -32.44 -29.00
N ARG A 49 -22.30 -31.89 -29.10
CA ARG A 49 -22.56 -30.76 -29.99
C ARG A 49 -23.34 -29.68 -29.29
N MET A 50 -23.04 -28.46 -29.64
CA MET A 50 -23.82 -27.30 -29.25
C MET A 50 -25.18 -27.34 -29.97
N THR A 51 -26.24 -27.50 -29.17
CA THR A 51 -27.60 -27.72 -29.72
C THR A 51 -28.48 -26.48 -29.64
N LYS A 52 -28.18 -25.57 -28.69
CA LYS A 52 -28.91 -24.32 -28.51
C LYS A 52 -28.00 -23.24 -27.95
N VAL A 53 -28.12 -22.04 -28.50
CA VAL A 53 -27.44 -20.83 -28.01
C VAL A 53 -28.41 -19.65 -28.05
N ASN A 54 -28.25 -18.69 -27.14
CA ASN A 54 -29.01 -17.46 -27.21
C ASN A 54 -28.23 -16.35 -27.95
N PRO A 55 -28.90 -15.24 -28.33
CA PRO A 55 -28.24 -14.14 -29.04
C PRO A 55 -27.04 -13.55 -28.31
N ALA A 56 -27.09 -13.48 -26.95
CA ALA A 56 -25.99 -12.96 -26.15
C ALA A 56 -24.72 -13.83 -26.28
N MET A 57 -24.88 -15.17 -26.27
CA MET A 57 -23.75 -16.10 -26.49
C MET A 57 -23.12 -15.88 -27.87
N ALA A 58 -23.93 -15.77 -28.90
CA ALA A 58 -23.42 -15.52 -30.26
C ALA A 58 -22.67 -14.15 -30.33
N GLN A 59 -23.21 -13.11 -29.71
CA GLN A 59 -22.60 -11.80 -29.67
C GLN A 59 -21.25 -11.83 -28.91
N GLN A 60 -21.13 -12.53 -27.79
CA GLN A 60 -19.88 -12.67 -27.02
C GLN A 60 -18.78 -13.29 -27.91
N PHE A 61 -19.11 -14.29 -28.71
CA PHE A 61 -18.18 -14.94 -29.64
C PHE A 61 -18.02 -14.23 -30.99
N ARG A 62 -18.70 -13.08 -31.20
CA ARG A 62 -18.74 -12.35 -32.48
C ARG A 62 -19.13 -13.25 -33.64
N ALA A 63 -20.16 -14.02 -33.41
CA ALA A 63 -20.67 -15.08 -34.29
C ALA A 63 -22.17 -14.93 -34.51
N THR A 64 -22.73 -15.76 -35.39
CA THR A 64 -24.18 -15.98 -35.46
C THR A 64 -24.56 -17.26 -34.73
N PRO A 65 -25.79 -17.40 -34.22
CA PRO A 65 -26.24 -18.66 -33.59
C PRO A 65 -26.02 -19.88 -34.45
N GLU A 66 -26.27 -19.75 -35.76
CA GLU A 66 -26.14 -20.85 -36.75
C GLU A 66 -24.69 -21.31 -36.90
N SER A 67 -23.70 -20.42 -36.71
CA SER A 67 -22.28 -20.77 -36.76
C SER A 67 -21.78 -21.49 -35.51
N LEU A 68 -22.47 -21.36 -34.39
CA LEU A 68 -22.14 -22.03 -33.13
C LEU A 68 -22.87 -23.37 -32.98
N ILE A 69 -24.12 -23.46 -33.48
CA ILE A 69 -24.90 -24.69 -33.42
C ILE A 69 -24.22 -25.79 -34.24
N GLY A 70 -24.08 -26.96 -33.63
CA GLY A 70 -23.40 -28.12 -34.22
C GLY A 70 -21.91 -28.20 -33.92
N MET A 71 -21.29 -27.13 -33.41
CA MET A 71 -19.85 -27.16 -33.04
C MET A 71 -19.60 -28.21 -31.93
N THR A 72 -18.51 -28.92 -32.08
CA THR A 72 -17.98 -29.84 -31.05
C THR A 72 -17.02 -29.12 -30.09
N PRO A 73 -16.76 -29.67 -28.90
CA PRO A 73 -15.73 -29.17 -28.02
C PRO A 73 -14.36 -29.08 -28.68
N ALA A 74 -14.00 -30.04 -29.56
CA ALA A 74 -12.73 -30.04 -30.28
C ALA A 74 -12.61 -28.84 -31.24
N GLU A 75 -13.69 -28.47 -31.93
CA GLU A 75 -13.73 -27.30 -32.81
C GLU A 75 -13.73 -26.00 -32.01
N PHE A 76 -14.46 -25.95 -30.90
CA PHE A 76 -14.55 -24.78 -30.05
C PHE A 76 -13.22 -24.46 -29.37
N PHE A 77 -12.56 -25.49 -28.82
CA PHE A 77 -11.23 -25.36 -28.15
C PHE A 77 -10.06 -25.72 -29.08
N ARG A 78 -10.21 -25.60 -30.40
CA ARG A 78 -9.15 -25.94 -31.38
C ARG A 78 -7.80 -25.23 -31.12
N HIS A 79 -7.81 -24.10 -30.42
CA HIS A 79 -6.63 -23.33 -30.07
C HIS A 79 -5.91 -23.86 -28.83
N ASP A 80 -6.62 -24.53 -27.90
CA ASP A 80 -6.08 -25.20 -26.71
C ASP A 80 -6.99 -26.37 -26.28
N VAL A 81 -6.92 -27.46 -27.00
CA VAL A 81 -7.72 -28.67 -26.73
C VAL A 81 -7.42 -29.23 -25.33
N ALA A 82 -6.17 -29.08 -24.84
CA ALA A 82 -5.80 -29.57 -23.52
C ALA A 82 -6.50 -28.80 -22.41
N ALA A 83 -6.63 -27.47 -22.53
CA ALA A 83 -7.42 -26.63 -21.60
C ALA A 83 -8.89 -27.03 -21.63
N GLY A 84 -9.49 -27.18 -22.82
CA GLY A 84 -10.85 -27.67 -22.97
C GLY A 84 -11.08 -29.01 -22.25
N ARG A 85 -10.21 -29.98 -22.48
CA ARG A 85 -10.29 -31.32 -21.82
C ARG A 85 -10.22 -31.24 -20.29
N ARG A 86 -9.36 -30.37 -19.74
CA ARG A 86 -9.31 -30.13 -18.28
C ARG A 86 -10.64 -29.59 -17.76
N GLY A 87 -11.22 -28.57 -18.42
CA GLY A 87 -12.50 -27.99 -18.03
C GLY A 87 -13.64 -29.00 -18.06
N TRP A 88 -13.74 -29.84 -19.12
CA TRP A 88 -14.75 -30.92 -19.20
C TRP A 88 -14.55 -31.97 -18.11
N ARG A 89 -13.32 -32.35 -17.80
CA ARG A 89 -13.03 -33.26 -16.72
C ARG A 89 -13.49 -32.72 -15.39
N GLU A 90 -13.16 -31.47 -15.08
CA GLU A 90 -13.57 -30.80 -13.83
C GLU A 90 -15.09 -30.70 -13.73
N LEU A 91 -15.76 -30.33 -14.81
CA LEU A 91 -17.21 -30.27 -14.88
C LEU A 91 -17.86 -31.64 -14.63
N PHE A 92 -17.37 -32.69 -15.29
CA PHE A 92 -17.95 -34.03 -15.18
C PHE A 92 -17.63 -34.68 -13.82
N ASP A 93 -16.48 -34.38 -13.24
CA ASP A 93 -16.12 -34.84 -11.89
C ASP A 93 -17.00 -34.22 -10.80
N ALA A 94 -17.34 -32.93 -10.93
CA ALA A 94 -18.14 -32.19 -9.96
C ALA A 94 -19.62 -32.14 -10.27
N GLY A 95 -20.03 -32.38 -11.53
CA GLY A 95 -21.40 -32.19 -12.02
C GLY A 95 -21.81 -30.73 -12.23
N HIS A 96 -21.11 -29.81 -11.59
CA HIS A 96 -21.26 -28.36 -11.72
C HIS A 96 -19.92 -27.69 -11.49
N THR A 97 -19.62 -26.61 -12.23
CA THR A 97 -18.41 -25.80 -12.03
C THR A 97 -18.69 -24.32 -12.31
N HIS A 98 -18.03 -23.46 -11.53
CA HIS A 98 -17.91 -22.04 -11.77
C HIS A 98 -16.46 -21.72 -12.11
N SER A 99 -16.21 -20.99 -13.19
CA SER A 99 -14.85 -20.64 -13.60
C SER A 99 -14.78 -19.28 -14.27
N ILE A 100 -13.58 -18.68 -14.19
CA ILE A 100 -13.20 -17.52 -14.99
C ILE A 100 -12.06 -17.98 -15.90
N THR A 101 -12.31 -17.97 -17.20
CA THR A 101 -11.38 -18.48 -18.21
C THR A 101 -11.06 -17.43 -19.26
N ASN A 102 -9.84 -17.51 -19.82
CA ASN A 102 -9.48 -16.71 -20.98
C ASN A 102 -9.76 -17.55 -22.23
N GLU A 103 -10.76 -17.14 -22.98
CA GLU A 103 -11.22 -17.85 -24.18
C GLU A 103 -10.93 -17.09 -25.46
N ARG A 104 -11.05 -17.79 -26.59
CA ARG A 104 -10.83 -17.19 -27.90
C ARG A 104 -12.15 -17.13 -28.65
N ARG A 105 -12.51 -15.93 -29.14
CA ARG A 105 -13.66 -15.74 -30.04
C ARG A 105 -13.40 -16.33 -31.40
N LEU A 106 -14.44 -16.50 -32.20
CA LEU A 106 -14.31 -17.06 -33.58
C LEU A 106 -13.49 -16.17 -34.52
N ASP A 107 -13.41 -14.87 -34.25
CA ASP A 107 -12.53 -13.93 -35.00
C ASP A 107 -11.05 -13.99 -34.56
N GLY A 108 -10.72 -14.83 -33.57
CA GLY A 108 -9.38 -15.00 -33.05
C GLY A 108 -9.01 -14.05 -31.89
N SER A 109 -9.83 -13.04 -31.55
CA SER A 109 -9.62 -12.18 -30.40
C SER A 109 -9.86 -12.95 -29.09
N THR A 110 -9.22 -12.50 -28.02
CA THR A 110 -9.36 -13.10 -26.67
C THR A 110 -10.44 -12.39 -25.87
N MET A 111 -11.08 -13.12 -24.97
CA MET A 111 -12.02 -12.59 -23.98
C MET A 111 -11.89 -13.33 -22.66
N TRP A 112 -12.21 -12.65 -21.57
CA TRP A 112 -12.40 -13.26 -20.27
C TRP A 112 -13.86 -13.62 -20.07
N VAL A 113 -14.12 -14.87 -19.79
CA VAL A 113 -15.47 -15.41 -19.57
C VAL A 113 -15.60 -15.87 -18.13
N GLU A 114 -16.60 -15.36 -17.43
CA GLU A 114 -17.08 -15.85 -16.14
C GLU A 114 -18.30 -16.70 -16.40
N GLY A 115 -18.26 -17.99 -16.03
CA GLY A 115 -19.31 -18.93 -16.38
C GLY A 115 -19.62 -19.95 -15.29
N ASP A 116 -20.91 -20.37 -15.29
CA ASP A 116 -21.46 -21.47 -14.52
C ASP A 116 -21.92 -22.57 -15.48
N TYR A 117 -21.45 -23.79 -15.26
CA TYR A 117 -21.70 -24.93 -16.10
C TYR A 117 -22.27 -26.09 -15.29
N MET A 118 -23.29 -26.77 -15.81
CA MET A 118 -23.99 -27.83 -15.08
C MET A 118 -24.34 -29.00 -15.99
N CYS A 119 -24.05 -30.23 -15.55
CA CYS A 119 -24.36 -31.46 -16.25
C CYS A 119 -25.85 -31.82 -16.21
N PHE A 120 -26.34 -32.42 -17.30
CA PHE A 120 -27.61 -33.10 -17.34
C PHE A 120 -27.40 -34.61 -17.24
N TYR A 121 -28.32 -35.26 -16.58
CA TYR A 121 -28.30 -36.70 -16.35
C TYR A 121 -29.60 -37.38 -16.81
N ASP A 122 -29.51 -38.60 -17.29
CA ASP A 122 -30.67 -39.44 -17.52
C ASP A 122 -31.14 -40.14 -16.23
N ALA A 123 -32.19 -41.01 -16.35
CA ALA A 123 -32.74 -41.73 -15.22
C ALA A 123 -31.76 -42.75 -14.59
N GLU A 124 -30.77 -43.20 -15.33
CA GLU A 124 -29.68 -44.09 -14.93
C GLU A 124 -28.48 -43.38 -14.34
N GLY A 125 -28.49 -42.04 -14.27
CA GLY A 125 -27.38 -41.20 -13.76
C GLY A 125 -26.24 -41.01 -14.72
N ARG A 126 -26.41 -41.29 -16.02
CA ARG A 126 -25.41 -41.06 -17.07
C ARG A 126 -25.52 -39.64 -17.57
N ILE A 127 -24.38 -39.03 -17.93
CA ILE A 127 -24.31 -37.66 -18.47
C ILE A 127 -24.90 -37.66 -19.89
N THR A 128 -25.89 -36.79 -20.14
CA THR A 128 -26.50 -36.57 -21.47
C THR A 128 -26.01 -35.30 -22.14
N GLY A 129 -25.35 -34.41 -21.38
CA GLY A 129 -24.83 -33.15 -21.84
C GLY A 129 -24.64 -32.19 -20.69
N HIS A 130 -24.44 -30.91 -21.02
CA HIS A 130 -24.41 -29.84 -20.05
C HIS A 130 -24.97 -28.54 -20.64
N PHE A 131 -25.32 -27.60 -19.77
CA PHE A 131 -25.57 -26.23 -20.17
C PHE A 131 -24.59 -25.29 -19.46
N GLY A 132 -24.36 -24.14 -20.06
CA GLY A 132 -23.57 -23.08 -19.47
C GLY A 132 -24.30 -21.74 -19.53
N ILE A 133 -24.08 -20.97 -18.48
CA ILE A 133 -24.43 -19.56 -18.41
C ILE A 133 -23.10 -18.82 -18.28
N GLN A 134 -22.82 -17.87 -19.18
CA GLN A 134 -21.55 -17.17 -19.16
C GLN A 134 -21.71 -15.68 -19.47
N ARG A 135 -20.77 -14.92 -18.96
CA ARG A 135 -20.67 -13.47 -19.16
C ARG A 135 -19.28 -13.10 -19.65
N ASP A 136 -19.22 -12.26 -20.69
CA ASP A 136 -17.97 -11.61 -21.06
C ASP A 136 -17.61 -10.54 -20.01
N VAL A 137 -16.52 -10.77 -19.31
CA VAL A 137 -15.99 -9.87 -18.28
C VAL A 137 -14.67 -9.20 -18.71
N THR A 138 -14.37 -9.22 -20.00
CA THR A 138 -13.11 -8.70 -20.57
C THR A 138 -12.86 -7.25 -20.17
N ASP A 139 -13.84 -6.38 -20.36
CA ASP A 139 -13.68 -4.95 -20.05
C ASP A 139 -13.50 -4.70 -18.57
N ARG A 140 -14.24 -5.46 -17.72
CA ARG A 140 -14.09 -5.39 -16.25
C ARG A 140 -12.70 -5.83 -15.82
N THR A 141 -12.20 -6.93 -16.37
CA THR A 141 -10.88 -7.48 -16.02
C THR A 141 -9.77 -6.55 -16.48
N ARG A 142 -9.82 -6.05 -17.72
CA ARG A 142 -8.85 -5.07 -18.22
C ARG A 142 -8.83 -3.79 -17.41
N ALA A 143 -9.99 -3.22 -17.11
CA ALA A 143 -10.06 -2.01 -16.28
C ALA A 143 -9.50 -2.23 -14.87
N ALA A 144 -9.70 -3.42 -14.29
CA ALA A 144 -9.13 -3.78 -13.00
C ALA A 144 -7.59 -3.90 -13.05
N GLU A 145 -7.07 -4.53 -14.11
CA GLU A 145 -5.63 -4.65 -14.35
C GLU A 145 -4.96 -3.29 -14.58
N GLU A 146 -5.55 -2.45 -15.42
CA GLU A 146 -5.07 -1.07 -15.68
C GLU A 146 -5.07 -0.21 -14.43
N LEU A 147 -6.13 -0.32 -13.60
CA LEU A 147 -6.20 0.40 -12.33
C LEU A 147 -5.12 -0.05 -11.37
N GLU A 148 -4.85 -1.35 -11.25
CA GLU A 148 -3.82 -1.85 -10.34
C GLU A 148 -2.43 -1.46 -10.83
N GLN A 149 -2.15 -1.55 -12.13
CA GLN A 149 -0.90 -1.07 -12.70
C GLN A 149 -0.70 0.44 -12.43
N SER A 150 -1.71 1.27 -12.69
CA SER A 150 -1.65 2.71 -12.42
C SER A 150 -1.41 3.01 -10.93
N ARG A 151 -2.01 2.21 -10.03
CA ARG A 151 -1.76 2.33 -8.58
C ARG A 151 -0.33 2.00 -8.20
N GLU A 152 0.25 0.97 -8.78
CA GLU A 152 1.64 0.59 -8.53
C GLU A 152 2.62 1.67 -9.04
N GLU A 153 2.39 2.21 -10.23
CA GLU A 153 3.18 3.32 -10.78
C GLU A 153 3.11 4.57 -9.91
N LEU A 154 1.91 4.94 -9.45
CA LEU A 154 1.74 6.07 -8.53
C LEU A 154 2.45 5.86 -7.19
N ARG A 155 2.40 4.65 -6.63
CA ARG A 155 3.13 4.31 -5.40
C ARG A 155 4.64 4.43 -5.59
N ALA A 156 5.17 3.89 -6.68
CA ALA A 156 6.60 3.98 -6.99
C ALA A 156 7.05 5.43 -7.18
N LEU A 157 6.27 6.26 -7.87
CA LEU A 157 6.54 7.68 -8.03
C LEU A 157 6.51 8.44 -6.70
N ALA A 158 5.51 8.19 -5.85
CA ALA A 158 5.40 8.81 -4.53
C ALA A 158 6.61 8.48 -3.66
N ALA A 159 7.03 7.21 -3.62
CA ALA A 159 8.22 6.77 -2.89
C ALA A 159 9.50 7.45 -3.40
N ARG A 160 9.66 7.59 -4.72
CA ARG A 160 10.80 8.27 -5.32
C ARG A 160 10.83 9.77 -4.99
N LEU A 161 9.69 10.44 -5.06
CA LEU A 161 9.57 11.86 -4.69
C LEU A 161 9.91 12.08 -3.20
N GLN A 162 9.50 11.16 -2.34
CA GLN A 162 9.80 11.22 -0.93
C GLN A 162 11.31 11.04 -0.65
N ALA A 163 11.96 10.10 -1.33
CA ALA A 163 13.40 9.91 -1.23
C ALA A 163 14.17 11.15 -1.67
N ILE A 164 13.83 11.74 -2.82
CA ILE A 164 14.45 12.98 -3.33
C ILE A 164 14.26 14.14 -2.34
N ARG A 165 13.05 14.30 -1.78
CA ARG A 165 12.78 15.34 -0.76
C ARG A 165 13.63 15.16 0.49
N GLU A 166 13.84 13.94 0.94
CA GLU A 166 14.65 13.68 2.13
C GLU A 166 16.13 13.90 1.87
N GLU A 167 16.62 13.52 0.69
CA GLU A 167 17.99 13.82 0.24
C GLU A 167 18.22 15.34 0.16
N GLU A 168 17.30 16.08 -0.46
CA GLU A 168 17.38 17.53 -0.58
C GLU A 168 17.33 18.22 0.79
N ARG A 169 16.46 17.80 1.70
CA ARG A 169 16.44 18.31 3.09
C ARG A 169 17.76 18.08 3.80
N THR A 170 18.36 16.91 3.58
CA THR A 170 19.67 16.56 4.14
C THR A 170 20.76 17.47 3.61
N ARG A 171 20.77 17.72 2.31
CA ARG A 171 21.74 18.60 1.64
C ARG A 171 21.62 20.02 2.17
N ILE A 172 20.41 20.57 2.17
CA ILE A 172 20.13 21.93 2.65
C ILE A 172 20.53 22.09 4.13
N ALA A 173 20.24 21.11 4.97
CA ALA A 173 20.59 21.16 6.39
C ALA A 173 22.12 21.26 6.60
N ARG A 174 22.90 20.49 5.82
CA ARG A 174 24.36 20.55 5.86
C ARG A 174 24.89 21.89 5.37
N GLU A 175 24.42 22.37 4.22
CA GLU A 175 24.81 23.65 3.67
C GLU A 175 24.53 24.81 4.65
N ILE A 176 23.34 24.84 5.25
CA ILE A 176 23.01 25.84 6.27
C ILE A 176 23.94 25.74 7.47
N HIS A 177 24.23 24.52 7.94
CA HIS A 177 25.12 24.32 9.10
C HIS A 177 26.55 24.79 8.79
N ASP A 178 27.06 24.40 7.63
CA ASP A 178 28.46 24.63 7.27
C ASP A 178 28.70 26.10 6.89
N GLU A 179 27.89 26.69 6.01
CA GLU A 179 28.11 28.05 5.54
C GLU A 179 27.72 29.11 6.57
N LEU A 180 26.47 29.04 7.11
CA LEU A 180 26.03 30.06 8.06
C LEU A 180 26.63 29.85 9.46
N GLY A 181 26.81 28.59 9.87
CA GLY A 181 27.48 28.29 11.14
C GLY A 181 28.92 28.74 11.20
N GLN A 182 29.69 28.51 10.13
CA GLN A 182 31.09 28.98 10.00
C GLN A 182 31.18 30.50 9.93
N ALA A 183 30.33 31.15 9.11
CA ALA A 183 30.33 32.60 8.97
C ALA A 183 30.03 33.32 10.31
N LEU A 184 29.02 32.85 11.05
CA LEU A 184 28.67 33.40 12.35
C LEU A 184 29.76 33.16 13.40
N THR A 185 30.42 32.00 13.34
CA THR A 185 31.55 31.69 14.23
C THR A 185 32.74 32.59 13.96
N ALA A 186 33.08 32.84 12.69
CA ALA A 186 34.11 33.76 12.28
C ALA A 186 33.83 35.21 12.78
N LEU A 187 32.60 35.70 12.53
CA LEU A 187 32.15 36.99 13.04
C LEU A 187 32.27 37.12 14.55
N LYS A 188 31.96 36.08 15.31
CA LYS A 188 32.09 36.06 16.77
C LYS A 188 33.54 36.12 17.19
N LEU A 189 34.43 35.41 16.50
CA LEU A 189 35.87 35.47 16.76
C LEU A 189 36.47 36.86 16.44
N ASP A 190 36.07 37.46 15.32
CA ASP A 190 36.51 38.82 14.93
C ASP A 190 36.09 39.86 15.95
N LEU A 191 34.85 39.80 16.45
CA LEU A 191 34.39 40.67 17.52
C LEU A 191 35.18 40.48 18.81
N ALA A 192 35.40 39.22 19.21
CA ALA A 192 36.17 38.91 20.41
C ALA A 192 37.64 39.43 20.32
N TRP A 193 38.20 39.41 19.11
CA TRP A 193 39.53 39.95 18.84
C TRP A 193 39.56 41.49 18.89
N LEU A 194 38.56 42.16 18.30
CA LEU A 194 38.41 43.63 18.37
C LEU A 194 38.22 44.12 19.81
N GLY A 195 37.40 43.41 20.60
CA GLY A 195 37.20 43.74 22.02
C GLY A 195 38.46 43.61 22.88
N LYS A 196 39.43 42.75 22.49
CA LYS A 196 40.72 42.62 23.17
C LYS A 196 41.72 43.74 22.81
N GLN A 197 41.58 44.33 21.64
CA GLN A 197 42.48 45.40 21.14
C GLN A 197 42.05 46.83 21.54
N SER A 198 40.84 47.00 22.09
CA SER A 198 40.33 48.32 22.49
C SER A 198 41.12 48.84 23.72
N PRO A 199 41.71 50.05 23.64
CA PRO A 199 42.49 50.57 24.78
C PRO A 199 41.63 50.83 26.01
N LYS A 200 42.18 50.47 27.18
CA LYS A 200 41.48 50.52 28.47
C LYS A 200 41.27 51.93 29.05
N SER A 201 41.53 52.99 28.33
CA SER A 201 41.68 54.32 28.90
C SER A 201 41.02 55.49 28.16
N THR A 202 39.69 55.39 27.88
CA THR A 202 38.93 56.59 27.49
C THR A 202 37.45 56.41 27.87
N SER A 203 36.74 57.48 28.22
CA SER A 203 35.34 57.53 28.64
C SER A 203 34.30 56.95 27.64
N THR A 204 34.72 56.65 26.42
CA THR A 204 33.95 55.96 25.38
C THR A 204 33.93 54.43 25.52
N SER A 205 34.71 53.87 26.49
CA SER A 205 34.82 52.43 26.73
C SER A 205 33.51 51.75 27.18
N GLY A 206 32.59 52.50 27.80
CA GLY A 206 31.29 51.97 28.28
C GLY A 206 30.32 51.70 27.12
N GLU A 207 30.23 52.62 26.19
CA GLU A 207 29.35 52.48 25.03
C GLU A 207 29.87 51.40 24.06
N PHE A 208 31.18 51.30 23.83
CA PHE A 208 31.78 50.24 23.01
C PHE A 208 31.54 48.85 23.60
N ARG A 209 31.63 48.66 24.91
CA ARG A 209 31.35 47.40 25.60
C ARG A 209 29.87 46.99 25.50
N THR A 210 28.96 47.95 25.59
CA THR A 210 27.51 47.71 25.45
C THR A 210 27.13 47.30 24.05
N VAL A 211 27.75 47.93 23.02
CA VAL A 211 27.56 47.60 21.62
C VAL A 211 28.15 46.23 21.31
N ASP A 212 29.35 45.90 21.76
CA ASP A 212 30.02 44.60 21.58
C ASP A 212 29.22 43.46 22.20
N GLN A 213 28.72 43.65 23.43
CA GLN A 213 27.83 42.69 24.08
C GLN A 213 26.48 42.51 23.32
N SER A 214 25.91 43.61 22.80
CA SER A 214 24.69 43.58 22.02
C SER A 214 24.84 42.80 20.69
N ILE A 215 25.97 43.01 19.99
CA ILE A 215 26.28 42.32 18.72
C ILE A 215 26.55 40.82 19.00
N THR A 216 27.34 40.50 20.02
CA THR A 216 27.63 39.12 20.42
C THR A 216 26.34 38.36 20.74
N LYS A 217 25.45 39.00 21.51
CA LYS A 217 24.13 38.42 21.81
C LYS A 217 23.30 38.15 20.56
N ARG A 218 23.26 39.09 19.61
CA ARG A 218 22.54 38.92 18.31
C ARG A 218 23.13 37.77 17.49
N ILE A 219 24.45 37.64 17.46
CA ILE A 219 25.12 36.52 16.78
C ILE A 219 24.72 35.19 17.43
N ASP A 220 24.72 35.11 18.76
CA ASP A 220 24.32 33.90 19.48
C ASP A 220 22.85 33.55 19.23
N GLU A 221 21.96 34.54 19.22
CA GLU A 221 20.56 34.36 18.87
C GLU A 221 20.41 33.87 17.43
N THR A 222 21.15 34.45 16.48
CA THR A 222 21.13 34.03 15.07
C THR A 222 21.68 32.60 14.90
N MET A 223 22.78 32.26 15.60
CA MET A 223 23.30 30.90 15.60
C MET A 223 22.29 29.88 16.13
N GLN A 224 21.53 30.25 17.16
CA GLN A 224 20.45 29.39 17.65
C GLN A 224 19.34 29.21 16.63
N ILE A 225 18.98 30.24 15.87
CA ILE A 225 17.98 30.17 14.78
C ILE A 225 18.49 29.26 13.67
N VAL A 226 19.74 29.44 13.23
CA VAL A 226 20.35 28.59 12.18
C VAL A 226 20.40 27.13 12.59
N ARG A 227 20.85 26.85 13.83
CA ARG A 227 20.85 25.47 14.36
C ARG A 227 19.44 24.88 14.43
N ARG A 228 18.44 25.69 14.78
CA ARG A 228 17.04 25.24 14.81
C ARG A 228 16.56 24.89 13.41
N ILE A 229 16.77 25.76 12.41
CA ILE A 229 16.36 25.50 11.02
C ILE A 229 17.06 24.24 10.48
N ALA A 230 18.36 24.11 10.69
CA ALA A 230 19.10 22.91 10.32
C ALA A 230 18.55 21.65 11.00
N SER A 231 18.16 21.72 12.28
CA SER A 231 17.57 20.62 13.03
C SER A 231 16.14 20.28 12.58
N GLU A 232 15.35 21.24 12.13
CA GLU A 232 14.02 20.98 11.53
C GLU A 232 14.16 20.29 10.17
N LEU A 233 15.21 20.60 9.40
CA LEU A 233 15.50 19.95 8.12
C LEU A 233 16.15 18.57 8.30
N ARG A 234 17.20 18.46 9.10
CA ARG A 234 17.84 17.21 9.58
C ARG A 234 18.66 17.50 10.83
N PRO A 235 18.47 16.78 11.95
CA PRO A 235 19.29 17.03 13.13
C PRO A 235 20.74 16.59 12.87
N SER A 236 21.67 17.51 12.97
CA SER A 236 23.10 17.21 13.00
C SER A 236 23.47 16.29 14.18
N VAL A 237 22.65 16.32 15.23
CA VAL A 237 22.73 15.43 16.39
C VAL A 237 22.55 13.97 15.99
N LEU A 238 21.69 13.66 15.00
CA LEU A 238 21.49 12.29 14.51
C LEU A 238 22.76 11.72 13.87
N ASP A 239 23.46 12.55 13.06
CA ASP A 239 24.67 12.13 12.37
C ASP A 239 25.90 12.06 13.31
N GLN A 240 25.95 12.90 14.35
CA GLN A 240 27.08 12.99 15.29
C GLN A 240 26.95 12.13 16.53
N LEU A 241 25.76 12.08 17.12
CA LEU A 241 25.51 11.46 18.43
C LEU A 241 24.53 10.28 18.38
N GLY A 242 23.96 9.99 17.18
CA GLY A 242 23.04 8.87 16.96
C GLY A 242 21.60 9.15 17.31
N LEU A 243 20.75 8.12 17.13
CA LEU A 243 19.30 8.26 17.23
C LEU A 243 18.81 8.57 18.64
N GLU A 244 19.43 8.02 19.67
CA GLU A 244 19.06 8.22 21.08
C GLU A 244 19.15 9.71 21.44
N ALA A 245 20.31 10.30 21.27
CA ALA A 245 20.54 11.73 21.56
C ALA A 245 19.66 12.65 20.69
N ALA A 246 19.39 12.26 19.45
CA ALA A 246 18.50 13.01 18.57
C ALA A 246 17.04 12.99 19.06
N ILE A 247 16.55 11.86 19.59
CA ILE A 247 15.21 11.75 20.18
C ILE A 247 15.14 12.53 21.50
N GLU A 248 16.15 12.44 22.36
CA GLU A 248 16.21 13.24 23.59
C GLU A 248 16.11 14.74 23.30
N TYR A 249 16.88 15.22 22.31
CA TYR A 249 16.80 16.61 21.88
C TYR A 249 15.40 16.98 21.37
N LEU A 250 14.78 16.11 20.54
CA LEU A 250 13.45 16.32 20.00
C LEU A 250 12.38 16.42 21.09
N VAL A 251 12.45 15.55 22.09
CA VAL A 251 11.54 15.52 23.25
C VAL A 251 11.70 16.78 24.11
N GLN A 252 12.95 17.18 24.41
CA GLN A 252 13.24 18.40 25.17
C GLN A 252 12.75 19.65 24.44
N ASP A 253 12.93 19.72 23.10
CA ASP A 253 12.45 20.84 22.29
C ASP A 253 10.93 20.89 22.26
N ALA A 254 10.25 19.74 22.08
CA ALA A 254 8.80 19.65 22.13
C ALA A 254 8.24 20.13 23.47
N THR A 255 8.79 19.67 24.60
CA THR A 255 8.38 20.08 25.94
C THR A 255 8.54 21.58 26.14
N ARG A 256 9.70 22.14 25.74
CA ARG A 256 10.02 23.55 25.89
C ARG A 256 9.10 24.48 25.09
N ARG A 257 8.71 24.05 23.87
CA ARG A 257 7.88 24.84 22.95
C ARG A 257 6.39 24.79 23.25
N THR A 258 5.93 23.65 23.74
CA THR A 258 4.47 23.39 23.87
C THR A 258 3.98 23.39 25.32
N GLY A 259 4.88 23.21 26.28
CA GLY A 259 4.53 22.98 27.69
C GLY A 259 3.93 21.61 27.97
N ILE A 260 3.83 20.73 26.97
CA ILE A 260 3.32 19.36 27.13
C ILE A 260 4.36 18.54 27.88
N ALA A 261 3.93 17.78 28.90
CA ALA A 261 4.82 16.87 29.62
C ALA A 261 5.14 15.65 28.72
N VAL A 262 6.38 15.56 28.22
CA VAL A 262 6.82 14.42 27.41
C VAL A 262 7.71 13.52 28.26
N LYS A 263 7.32 12.27 28.44
CA LYS A 263 8.12 11.22 29.07
C LYS A 263 8.82 10.42 27.99
N LEU A 264 10.14 10.29 28.08
CA LEU A 264 10.95 9.45 27.21
C LEU A 264 11.42 8.19 27.93
N ASP A 265 11.24 7.05 27.31
CA ASP A 265 11.71 5.75 27.77
C ASP A 265 12.55 5.09 26.67
N VAL A 266 13.88 5.15 26.84
CA VAL A 266 14.85 4.47 25.96
C VAL A 266 15.34 3.22 26.66
N GLY A 267 15.25 2.08 25.97
CA GLY A 267 15.72 0.80 26.52
C GLY A 267 17.23 0.80 26.80
N GLN A 268 17.67 0.03 27.79
CA GLN A 268 19.07 -0.02 28.26
C GLN A 268 20.08 -0.45 27.18
N GLU A 269 19.65 -1.24 26.20
CA GLU A 269 20.48 -1.68 25.06
C GLU A 269 19.98 -1.03 23.77
N PHE A 270 20.50 0.15 23.44
CA PHE A 270 20.18 0.81 22.20
C PHE A 270 21.15 0.34 21.09
N PRO A 271 20.67 -0.36 20.04
CA PRO A 271 21.56 -0.89 19.00
C PRO A 271 22.11 0.26 18.14
N ARG A 272 23.32 0.12 17.69
CA ARG A 272 23.81 0.98 16.61
C ARG A 272 23.03 0.64 15.34
N LEU A 273 22.22 1.57 14.88
CA LEU A 273 21.35 1.39 13.72
C LEU A 273 22.04 1.86 12.45
N PRO A 274 21.77 1.22 11.30
CA PRO A 274 22.10 1.79 10.00
C PRO A 274 21.50 3.20 9.85
N ASP A 275 22.24 4.13 9.24
CA ASP A 275 21.84 5.54 9.12
C ASP A 275 20.46 5.73 8.51
N GLN A 276 20.09 4.88 7.55
CA GLN A 276 18.78 4.91 6.93
C GLN A 276 17.66 4.59 7.94
N ILE A 277 17.82 3.54 8.74
CA ILE A 277 16.84 3.15 9.76
C ILE A 277 16.77 4.24 10.84
N ALA A 278 17.89 4.78 11.27
CA ALA A 278 17.95 5.85 12.26
C ALA A 278 17.22 7.11 11.76
N SER A 279 17.43 7.49 10.50
CA SER A 279 16.76 8.63 9.87
C SER A 279 15.24 8.43 9.80
N HIS A 280 14.78 7.27 9.34
CA HIS A 280 13.34 6.98 9.26
C HIS A 280 12.69 6.92 10.65
N ALA A 281 13.33 6.28 11.63
CA ALA A 281 12.86 6.23 13.02
C ALA A 281 12.71 7.62 13.62
N PHE A 282 13.73 8.48 13.47
CA PHE A 282 13.68 9.86 13.90
C PHE A 282 12.50 10.62 13.27
N ARG A 283 12.33 10.54 11.96
CA ARG A 283 11.24 11.22 11.24
C ARG A 283 9.87 10.75 11.65
N ILE A 284 9.69 9.47 11.96
CA ILE A 284 8.42 8.95 12.46
C ILE A 284 8.08 9.56 13.82
N ILE A 285 9.03 9.61 14.76
CA ILE A 285 8.81 10.22 16.08
C ILE A 285 8.57 11.72 15.96
N GLN A 286 9.31 12.43 15.10
CA GLN A 286 9.14 13.86 14.84
C GLN A 286 7.73 14.17 14.31
N GLU A 287 7.25 13.41 13.35
CA GLU A 287 5.92 13.57 12.77
C GLU A 287 4.83 13.24 13.80
N ALA A 288 5.02 12.19 14.59
CA ALA A 288 4.09 11.82 15.65
C ALA A 288 3.97 12.94 16.71
N LEU A 289 5.08 13.52 17.18
CA LEU A 289 5.08 14.65 18.09
C LEU A 289 4.48 15.92 17.49
N THR A 290 4.70 16.14 16.20
CA THR A 290 4.07 17.24 15.45
C THR A 290 2.56 17.09 15.42
N ASN A 291 2.06 15.87 15.16
CA ASN A 291 0.63 15.57 15.17
C ASN A 291 0.01 15.77 16.55
N VAL A 292 0.69 15.36 17.61
CA VAL A 292 0.25 15.63 18.97
C VAL A 292 0.10 17.14 19.21
N THR A 293 1.14 17.90 18.87
CA THR A 293 1.16 19.36 19.07
C THR A 293 0.03 20.08 18.32
N ARG A 294 -0.24 19.65 17.08
CA ARG A 294 -1.22 20.30 16.22
C ARG A 294 -2.65 19.85 16.44
N HIS A 295 -2.86 18.60 16.83
CA HIS A 295 -4.17 17.96 16.74
C HIS A 295 -4.69 17.37 18.04
N ALA A 296 -3.81 16.91 18.94
CA ALA A 296 -4.24 16.09 20.07
C ALA A 296 -4.82 16.89 21.25
N LYS A 297 -4.46 18.16 21.45
CA LYS A 297 -4.75 18.91 22.68
C LYS A 297 -4.33 18.14 23.96
N ALA A 298 -3.26 17.36 23.86
CA ALA A 298 -2.75 16.53 24.92
C ALA A 298 -2.02 17.35 25.99
N THR A 299 -2.02 16.85 27.22
CA THR A 299 -1.23 17.38 28.34
C THR A 299 -0.01 16.52 28.64
N ARG A 300 -0.03 15.24 28.19
CA ARG A 300 1.05 14.28 28.36
C ARG A 300 1.25 13.45 27.12
N VAL A 301 2.52 13.14 26.83
CA VAL A 301 2.95 12.23 25.78
C VAL A 301 3.99 11.27 26.33
N ASP A 302 3.84 9.99 26.04
CA ASP A 302 4.81 8.96 26.37
C ASP A 302 5.51 8.54 25.05
N VAL A 303 6.82 8.73 24.95
CA VAL A 303 7.67 8.31 23.83
C VAL A 303 8.51 7.13 24.30
N SER A 304 8.50 6.05 23.55
CA SER A 304 9.30 4.86 23.87
C SER A 304 10.08 4.37 22.66
N VAL A 305 11.34 3.98 22.89
CA VAL A 305 12.22 3.39 21.89
C VAL A 305 12.92 2.19 22.50
N ARG A 306 12.59 1.00 22.04
CA ARG A 306 13.09 -0.25 22.65
C ARG A 306 13.49 -1.27 21.59
N ARG A 307 14.50 -2.06 21.91
CA ARG A 307 14.80 -3.29 21.19
C ARG A 307 14.00 -4.44 21.79
N ALA A 308 13.30 -5.21 20.95
CA ALA A 308 12.63 -6.44 21.31
C ALA A 308 13.12 -7.57 20.40
N GLY A 309 14.09 -8.35 20.88
CA GLY A 309 14.74 -9.40 20.10
C GLY A 309 15.42 -8.85 18.83
N LYS A 310 14.90 -9.21 17.67
CA LYS A 310 15.41 -8.76 16.33
C LYS A 310 14.59 -7.58 15.76
N ALA A 311 13.88 -6.84 16.60
CA ALA A 311 13.09 -5.70 16.14
C ALA A 311 13.36 -4.45 16.98
N LEU A 312 13.30 -3.27 16.35
CA LEU A 312 13.19 -1.97 16.98
C LEU A 312 11.71 -1.61 17.08
N ILE A 313 11.27 -1.26 18.28
CA ILE A 313 9.90 -0.81 18.54
C ILE A 313 9.94 0.65 18.93
N LEU A 314 9.23 1.48 18.17
CA LEU A 314 9.02 2.89 18.45
C LEU A 314 7.57 3.07 18.89
N GLY A 315 7.34 3.78 19.99
CA GLY A 315 6.01 4.09 20.49
C GLY A 315 5.86 5.57 20.79
N VAL A 316 4.73 6.16 20.38
CA VAL A 316 4.32 7.51 20.81
C VAL A 316 2.86 7.43 21.18
N ALA A 317 2.53 7.75 22.45
CA ALA A 317 1.17 7.73 22.97
C ALA A 317 0.85 9.06 23.65
N ASP A 318 -0.28 9.66 23.31
CA ASP A 318 -0.80 10.88 23.90
C ASP A 318 -2.12 10.64 24.66
N ASN A 319 -2.44 11.53 25.57
CA ASN A 319 -3.69 11.54 26.31
C ASN A 319 -4.70 12.58 25.80
N GLY A 320 -4.65 12.91 24.52
CA GLY A 320 -5.45 13.95 23.92
C GLY A 320 -6.85 13.51 23.49
N VAL A 321 -7.41 14.25 22.52
CA VAL A 321 -8.80 14.01 22.05
C VAL A 321 -9.01 12.70 21.29
N GLY A 322 -7.94 12.05 20.82
CA GLY A 322 -8.04 10.84 20.00
C GLY A 322 -8.75 11.08 18.66
N PHE A 323 -9.16 9.98 18.02
CA PHE A 323 -9.93 10.02 16.75
C PHE A 323 -10.81 8.78 16.59
N VAL A 324 -11.81 8.86 15.70
CA VAL A 324 -12.66 7.72 15.33
C VAL A 324 -11.98 6.94 14.19
N PRO A 325 -11.71 5.63 14.31
CA PRO A 325 -11.01 4.85 13.28
C PRO A 325 -11.63 4.93 11.87
N ASN A 326 -12.96 5.02 11.77
CA ASN A 326 -13.67 5.14 10.49
C ASN A 326 -13.55 6.53 9.83
N SER A 327 -13.11 7.56 10.55
CA SER A 327 -12.84 8.88 9.97
C SER A 327 -11.49 8.96 9.26
N LEU A 328 -10.63 7.95 9.42
CA LEU A 328 -9.34 7.86 8.72
C LEU A 328 -9.46 7.54 7.22
N SER A 329 -10.61 7.01 6.76
CA SER A 329 -10.88 6.83 5.31
C SER A 329 -11.04 8.16 4.54
N GLY A 330 -11.26 9.27 5.25
CA GLY A 330 -11.26 10.65 4.70
C GLY A 330 -10.04 11.49 5.08
N LEU A 331 -9.27 11.09 6.07
CA LEU A 331 -8.02 11.70 6.51
C LEU A 331 -6.83 10.92 5.98
N ASN A 332 -6.58 11.02 4.69
CA ASN A 332 -5.23 10.93 4.13
C ASN A 332 -4.42 12.10 4.69
N SER A 333 -4.19 12.14 6.01
CA SER A 333 -3.22 13.07 6.54
C SER A 333 -1.88 12.65 5.97
N LEU A 334 -1.27 13.49 5.14
CA LEU A 334 0.03 13.27 4.51
C LEU A 334 1.06 12.76 5.53
N GLY A 335 0.91 13.13 6.79
CA GLY A 335 1.73 12.68 7.91
C GLY A 335 1.63 11.19 8.24
N LEU A 336 0.40 10.63 8.32
CA LEU A 336 0.21 9.20 8.59
C LEU A 336 0.65 8.33 7.41
N VAL A 337 0.38 8.78 6.19
CA VAL A 337 0.85 8.12 4.96
C VAL A 337 2.38 8.11 4.96
N GLY A 338 3.03 9.25 5.18
CA GLY A 338 4.48 9.36 5.22
C GLY A 338 5.14 8.55 6.34
N MET A 339 4.51 8.41 7.53
CA MET A 339 4.98 7.51 8.58
C MET A 339 4.89 6.04 8.18
N ARG A 340 3.78 5.64 7.51
CA ARG A 340 3.60 4.27 7.02
C ARG A 340 4.62 3.91 5.95
N GLU A 341 4.85 4.79 4.99
CA GLU A 341 5.85 4.59 3.93
C GLU A 341 7.26 4.47 4.49
N ARG A 342 7.62 5.31 5.47
CA ARG A 342 8.93 5.22 6.16
C ARG A 342 9.09 3.92 6.94
N ALA A 343 8.04 3.44 7.60
CA ALA A 343 8.07 2.14 8.27
C ALA A 343 8.28 1.01 7.26
N LEU A 344 7.52 1.01 6.15
CA LEU A 344 7.64 0.02 5.07
C LEU A 344 9.01 0.04 4.39
N ALA A 345 9.61 1.22 4.17
CA ALA A 345 10.96 1.35 3.61
C ALA A 345 12.04 0.67 4.46
N CYS A 346 11.78 0.48 5.75
CA CYS A 346 12.63 -0.29 6.68
C CYS A 346 12.16 -1.74 6.86
N GLY A 347 11.24 -2.24 6.04
CA GLY A 347 10.63 -3.57 6.21
C GLY A 347 9.75 -3.69 7.46
N GLY A 348 9.34 -2.56 8.04
CA GLY A 348 8.57 -2.49 9.27
C GLY A 348 7.07 -2.29 9.04
N VAL A 349 6.34 -2.25 10.16
CA VAL A 349 4.88 -2.07 10.18
C VAL A 349 4.53 -0.92 11.10
N LEU A 350 3.61 -0.05 10.66
CA LEU A 350 3.00 1.02 11.47
C LEU A 350 1.61 0.59 11.94
N MET A 351 1.37 0.69 13.23
CA MET A 351 0.06 0.53 13.85
C MET A 351 -0.36 1.86 14.48
N VAL A 352 -1.57 2.32 14.19
CA VAL A 352 -2.15 3.54 14.76
C VAL A 352 -3.48 3.20 15.39
N GLN A 353 -3.62 3.54 16.67
CA GLN A 353 -4.85 3.33 17.43
C GLN A 353 -5.25 4.64 18.08
N GLY A 354 -6.53 4.95 18.04
CA GLY A 354 -7.10 6.12 18.71
C GLY A 354 -8.50 5.83 19.18
N LYS A 355 -8.86 6.43 20.32
CA LYS A 355 -10.22 6.43 20.82
C LYS A 355 -10.61 7.86 21.18
N PRO A 356 -11.82 8.31 20.85
CA PRO A 356 -12.30 9.64 21.25
C PRO A 356 -12.20 9.85 22.75
N GLY A 357 -11.46 10.90 23.17
CA GLY A 357 -11.25 11.25 24.58
C GLY A 357 -10.20 10.42 25.34
N GLU A 358 -9.62 9.38 24.73
CA GLU A 358 -8.58 8.54 25.36
C GLU A 358 -7.18 8.73 24.73
N GLY A 359 -7.07 9.58 23.69
CA GLY A 359 -5.81 9.88 23.02
C GLY A 359 -5.51 8.98 21.82
N THR A 360 -4.25 9.07 21.36
CA THR A 360 -3.75 8.32 20.21
C THR A 360 -2.47 7.57 20.57
N SER A 361 -2.34 6.35 20.04
CA SER A 361 -1.12 5.54 20.16
C SER A 361 -0.63 5.18 18.77
N ILE A 362 0.65 5.45 18.52
CA ILE A 362 1.38 5.11 17.30
C ILE A 362 2.48 4.15 17.71
N VAL A 363 2.50 2.96 17.09
CA VAL A 363 3.54 1.95 17.31
C VAL A 363 4.13 1.55 15.96
N VAL A 364 5.45 1.56 15.88
CA VAL A 364 6.19 1.10 14.69
C VAL A 364 7.13 -0.01 15.11
N THR A 365 7.08 -1.10 14.36
CA THR A 365 8.00 -2.24 14.53
C THR A 365 8.86 -2.36 13.29
N ILE A 366 10.17 -2.24 13.43
CA ILE A 366 11.16 -2.33 12.35
C ILE A 366 12.04 -3.55 12.59
N PRO A 367 12.13 -4.51 11.66
CA PRO A 367 13.02 -5.65 11.80
C PRO A 367 14.49 -5.21 11.70
N LEU A 368 15.32 -5.66 12.62
CA LEU A 368 16.76 -5.45 12.61
C LEU A 368 17.41 -6.69 11.97
N ALA A 369 17.43 -6.74 10.64
CA ALA A 369 18.12 -7.81 9.93
C ALA A 369 19.63 -7.61 10.09
N GLY A 370 20.31 -8.55 10.79
CA GLY A 370 21.76 -8.65 10.77
C GLY A 370 22.55 -7.61 11.53
N ALA A 371 22.09 -7.14 12.70
CA ALA A 371 23.01 -6.53 13.66
C ALA A 371 23.94 -7.63 14.18
N VAL A 372 25.13 -7.74 13.58
CA VAL A 372 26.24 -8.53 14.11
C VAL A 372 26.52 -8.00 15.51
N SER A 373 26.45 -8.91 16.48
CA SER A 373 26.86 -8.74 17.86
C SER A 373 28.31 -8.32 17.99
#